data_2689b08b3d84fe3ad8de1220a5adc599
#
_entry.id   2689b08b3d84fe3ad8de1220a5adc599
#
_cell.length_a   1.000
_cell.length_b   1.000
_cell.length_c   1.000
_cell.angle_alpha   90.00
_cell.angle_beta   90.00
_cell.angle_gamma   90.00
#
_symmetry.space_group_name_H-M   'P 1'
#
loop_
_entity.id
_entity.type
_entity.pdbx_description
1 polymer ?
#
loop_
_entity_poly.entity_id
_entity_poly.type
_entity_poly.pdbx_seq_one_letter_code
_entity_poly.pdbx_strand_id
1 'polypeptide(L)'
;MKFIQGHNRTQINLFPVSLDQSIDPDNEVRLIDLFVESLSIKDYGFRTDFPENGRPAYHPTDLLKLFIYGYMNKVRFSRDLEKECKRNIEVMWLLKCLRPDHNTIANFRRDNPKAIKKVFRTTVQIARHFDLIGGKLIAGDSTKLRAQNSKKNNFNQSKIDRHLAYIDNKLEEYTRALAENDGDNQRQIKDEINKQQERKDNYKNLEKQLQESGEKQISVSDPESRQIIIRNNIAEVAYNLQTTVDAKHNIPIDYKVTNENDSKAMGNMVQRAKSILRTNDFTVLYDKGFHTGSELKTAQELGMKTIVAVPGVPSTSQAPNHDYNYEHFIYDKEPDTYTCPQGQVLHTNGSWYKQRSSSGSISWFKQYKTKACRKCPVRSQCTRSEKERLIQRSEFAEYYERNLINTLEKEHLYKRRQAIVEHPYGTIKRQWGFSYILTKKGIKRASSDVGFMLIAYNLRRIGNILTNDLLKEYLRMLVSNFSSKIHLSRRIYSLFNEFFFRILILMSKSQSSVIPA
;
A
#
# COMPACT_ATOMS: atom_id res chain seq x y z
N MET A 1 46.60 22.01 -29.99
CA MET A 1 45.24 21.39 -30.07
C MET A 1 44.29 22.20 -29.21
N LYS A 2 43.06 22.46 -29.68
CA LYS A 2 42.06 23.28 -28.96
C LYS A 2 41.09 22.47 -28.04
N PHE A 3 41.21 21.15 -28.03
CA PHE A 3 40.28 20.27 -27.31
C PHE A 3 41.01 19.33 -26.36
N ILE A 4 40.41 19.05 -25.22
CA ILE A 4 40.87 18.03 -24.26
C ILE A 4 40.70 16.66 -24.92
N GLN A 5 41.77 15.84 -24.90
CA GLN A 5 41.76 14.50 -25.48
C GLN A 5 41.62 13.47 -24.37
N GLY A 6 40.79 12.42 -24.61
CA GLY A 6 40.71 11.28 -23.74
C GLY A 6 41.89 10.33 -23.89
N HIS A 7 42.03 9.38 -22.95
CA HIS A 7 43.07 8.34 -23.01
C HIS A 7 42.85 7.36 -24.17
N ASN A 8 43.91 6.80 -24.66
CA ASN A 8 43.83 5.73 -25.66
C ASN A 8 43.17 4.49 -25.03
N ARG A 9 42.19 3.89 -25.70
CA ARG A 9 41.45 2.74 -25.22
C ARG A 9 42.31 1.47 -25.00
N THR A 10 43.48 1.38 -25.67
CA THR A 10 44.43 0.30 -25.56
C THR A 10 45.54 0.58 -24.55
N GLN A 11 45.54 1.75 -23.94
CA GLN A 11 46.57 2.12 -22.96
C GLN A 11 46.40 1.29 -21.69
N ILE A 12 47.44 0.59 -21.29
CA ILE A 12 47.52 -0.14 -20.03
C ILE A 12 48.03 0.83 -18.97
N ASN A 13 47.29 0.96 -17.86
CA ASN A 13 47.74 1.72 -16.72
C ASN A 13 48.88 1.01 -16.01
N LEU A 14 49.96 1.69 -15.75
CA LEU A 14 51.12 1.15 -15.06
C LEU A 14 50.79 0.78 -13.58
N PHE A 15 49.88 1.55 -12.97
CA PHE A 15 49.36 1.29 -11.62
C PHE A 15 47.87 0.90 -11.70
N PRO A 16 47.51 -0.28 -11.24
CA PRO A 16 46.13 -0.69 -11.22
C PRO A 16 45.33 0.17 -10.21
N VAL A 17 44.25 0.79 -10.68
CA VAL A 17 43.30 1.52 -9.82
C VAL A 17 42.33 0.51 -9.23
N SER A 18 42.19 0.52 -7.90
CA SER A 18 41.16 -0.32 -7.24
C SER A 18 39.76 0.18 -7.59
N LEU A 19 38.80 -0.72 -7.58
CA LEU A 19 37.39 -0.35 -7.79
C LEU A 19 36.90 0.67 -6.75
N ASP A 20 37.42 0.61 -5.53
CA ASP A 20 37.09 1.55 -4.46
C ASP A 20 37.59 2.97 -4.73
N GLN A 21 38.78 3.11 -5.35
CA GLN A 21 39.32 4.41 -5.76
C GLN A 21 38.57 5.04 -6.94
N SER A 22 37.79 4.24 -7.68
CA SER A 22 36.98 4.70 -8.81
C SER A 22 35.62 5.27 -8.38
N ILE A 23 35.27 5.20 -7.08
CA ILE A 23 34.02 5.70 -6.52
C ILE A 23 34.34 6.81 -5.52
N ASP A 24 33.78 7.98 -5.75
CA ASP A 24 33.99 9.13 -4.88
C ASP A 24 33.57 8.85 -3.43
N PRO A 25 34.26 9.44 -2.42
CA PRO A 25 33.94 9.23 -1.02
C PRO A 25 32.51 9.64 -0.64
N ASP A 26 31.91 10.60 -1.31
CA ASP A 26 30.57 11.13 -1.09
C ASP A 26 29.50 10.46 -1.97
N ASN A 27 29.88 9.52 -2.84
CA ASN A 27 28.95 8.83 -3.73
C ASN A 27 27.84 8.10 -2.94
N GLU A 28 26.62 8.19 -3.47
CA GLU A 28 25.39 7.61 -2.89
C GLU A 28 25.48 6.09 -2.69
N VAL A 29 26.25 5.37 -3.52
CA VAL A 29 26.39 3.91 -3.36
C VAL A 29 27.04 3.50 -2.04
N ARG A 30 27.93 4.33 -1.49
CA ARG A 30 28.55 4.08 -0.18
C ARG A 30 27.53 4.17 0.95
N LEU A 31 26.53 5.05 0.81
CA LEU A 31 25.42 5.13 1.74
C LEU A 31 24.51 3.88 1.64
N ILE A 32 24.22 3.42 0.43
CA ILE A 32 23.44 2.20 0.20
C ILE A 32 24.14 1.00 0.81
N ASP A 33 25.44 0.87 0.60
CA ASP A 33 26.25 -0.22 1.15
C ASP A 33 26.18 -0.23 2.68
N LEU A 34 26.49 0.86 3.34
CA LEU A 34 26.43 1.01 4.81
C LEU A 34 25.01 0.76 5.35
N PHE A 35 23.98 1.29 4.67
CA PHE A 35 22.61 1.05 5.08
C PHE A 35 22.27 -0.43 5.11
N VAL A 36 22.59 -1.17 4.05
CA VAL A 36 22.27 -2.60 3.98
C VAL A 36 23.14 -3.42 4.93
N GLU A 37 24.42 -3.09 5.11
CA GLU A 37 25.29 -3.74 6.07
C GLU A 37 24.84 -3.51 7.53
N SER A 38 24.15 -2.40 7.82
CA SER A 38 23.57 -2.14 9.14
C SER A 38 22.35 -3.01 9.48
N LEU A 39 21.83 -3.77 8.51
CA LEU A 39 20.63 -4.60 8.67
C LEU A 39 20.98 -6.02 9.10
N SER A 40 20.27 -6.56 10.09
CA SER A 40 20.30 -8.00 10.40
C SER A 40 19.43 -8.78 9.40
N ILE A 41 19.99 -9.16 8.28
CA ILE A 41 19.27 -9.77 7.13
C ILE A 41 18.43 -10.98 7.57
N LYS A 42 18.95 -11.84 8.46
CA LYS A 42 18.25 -13.00 9.00
C LYS A 42 17.01 -12.62 9.80
N ASP A 43 17.12 -11.60 10.68
CA ASP A 43 16.03 -11.13 11.55
C ASP A 43 14.92 -10.45 10.73
N TYR A 44 15.24 -9.92 9.57
CA TYR A 44 14.26 -9.36 8.65
C TYR A 44 13.45 -10.45 7.94
N GLY A 45 13.95 -11.71 7.97
CA GLY A 45 13.31 -12.88 7.37
C GLY A 45 13.65 -13.08 5.91
N PHE A 46 14.79 -12.57 5.46
CA PHE A 46 15.37 -13.01 4.20
C PHE A 46 15.94 -14.41 4.37
N ARG A 47 15.80 -15.23 3.32
CA ARG A 47 16.37 -16.57 3.32
C ARG A 47 17.88 -16.47 3.20
N THR A 48 18.61 -17.00 4.18
CA THR A 48 20.07 -17.05 4.22
C THR A 48 20.62 -18.48 4.21
N ASP A 49 19.78 -19.46 4.48
CA ASP A 49 20.15 -20.85 4.56
C ASP A 49 19.84 -21.53 3.22
N PHE A 50 20.88 -21.86 2.46
CA PHE A 50 20.80 -22.55 1.18
C PHE A 50 21.53 -23.89 1.29
N PRO A 51 21.08 -24.95 0.56
CA PRO A 51 21.77 -26.23 0.51
C PRO A 51 23.19 -26.05 -0.01
N GLU A 52 24.14 -26.81 0.54
CA GLU A 52 25.53 -26.82 0.09
C GLU A 52 25.67 -27.40 -1.33
N ASN A 53 24.75 -28.28 -1.70
CA ASN A 53 24.73 -28.92 -3.02
C ASN A 53 23.91 -28.06 -4.01
N GLY A 54 24.48 -27.79 -5.18
CA GLY A 54 23.86 -27.08 -6.28
C GLY A 54 24.57 -25.75 -6.60
N ARG A 55 23.93 -24.92 -7.46
CA ARG A 55 24.49 -23.62 -7.84
C ARG A 55 24.45 -22.68 -6.63
N PRO A 56 25.58 -22.05 -6.25
CA PRO A 56 25.62 -21.09 -5.15
C PRO A 56 24.59 -19.94 -5.34
N ALA A 57 23.88 -19.61 -4.27
CA ALA A 57 22.93 -18.51 -4.28
C ALA A 57 23.63 -17.17 -4.03
N TYR A 58 23.13 -16.11 -4.64
CA TYR A 58 23.55 -14.74 -4.28
C TYR A 58 23.06 -14.40 -2.89
N HIS A 59 23.90 -13.74 -2.09
CA HIS A 59 23.51 -13.34 -0.76
C HIS A 59 22.39 -12.28 -0.83
N PRO A 60 21.38 -12.31 0.05
CA PRO A 60 20.28 -11.35 0.03
C PRO A 60 20.70 -9.89 0.16
N THR A 61 21.82 -9.59 0.83
CA THR A 61 22.37 -8.22 0.92
C THR A 61 22.70 -7.67 -0.46
N ASP A 62 23.34 -8.46 -1.32
CA ASP A 62 23.77 -8.00 -2.64
C ASP A 62 22.55 -7.65 -3.52
N LEU A 63 21.53 -8.50 -3.49
CA LEU A 63 20.29 -8.24 -4.21
C LEU A 63 19.50 -7.08 -3.64
N LEU A 64 19.53 -6.89 -2.31
CA LEU A 64 18.91 -5.75 -1.65
C LEU A 64 19.61 -4.43 -2.02
N LYS A 65 20.95 -4.40 -2.00
CA LYS A 65 21.76 -3.27 -2.46
C LYS A 65 21.43 -2.90 -3.90
N LEU A 66 21.39 -3.90 -4.80
CA LEU A 66 21.05 -3.71 -6.21
C LEU A 66 19.67 -3.09 -6.40
N PHE A 67 18.67 -3.56 -5.66
CA PHE A 67 17.32 -2.99 -5.76
C PHE A 67 17.23 -1.59 -5.21
N ILE A 68 17.84 -1.29 -4.07
CA ILE A 68 17.84 0.07 -3.51
C ILE A 68 18.50 1.03 -4.49
N TYR A 69 19.70 0.68 -5.00
CA TYR A 69 20.37 1.45 -6.06
C TYR A 69 19.47 1.69 -7.27
N GLY A 70 18.87 0.62 -7.78
CA GLY A 70 18.02 0.70 -8.96
C GLY A 70 16.82 1.63 -8.78
N TYR A 71 16.10 1.53 -7.64
CA TYR A 71 14.95 2.41 -7.40
C TYR A 71 15.36 3.86 -7.15
N MET A 72 16.49 4.12 -6.51
CA MET A 72 17.02 5.46 -6.36
C MET A 72 17.45 6.07 -7.70
N ASN A 73 17.95 5.24 -8.63
CA ASN A 73 18.41 5.67 -9.97
C ASN A 73 17.39 5.40 -11.10
N LYS A 74 16.11 5.13 -10.74
CA LYS A 74 14.98 4.91 -11.67
C LYS A 74 15.13 3.67 -12.56
N VAL A 75 16.01 2.74 -12.22
CA VAL A 75 16.23 1.46 -12.91
C VAL A 75 15.49 0.35 -12.17
N ARG A 76 14.26 0.01 -12.59
CA ARG A 76 13.37 -0.93 -11.87
C ARG A 76 13.26 -2.31 -12.51
N PHE A 77 13.52 -2.43 -13.81
CA PHE A 77 13.37 -3.69 -14.54
C PHE A 77 14.55 -4.62 -14.25
N SER A 78 14.24 -5.89 -13.95
CA SER A 78 15.29 -6.87 -13.64
C SER A 78 16.31 -7.05 -14.75
N ARG A 79 15.89 -6.96 -16.03
CA ARG A 79 16.80 -7.03 -17.19
C ARG A 79 17.70 -5.80 -17.30
N ASP A 80 17.21 -4.64 -16.91
CA ASP A 80 18.04 -3.43 -16.91
C ASP A 80 19.01 -3.46 -15.73
N LEU A 81 18.57 -3.91 -14.54
CA LEU A 81 19.47 -4.14 -13.41
C LEU A 81 20.56 -5.17 -13.74
N GLU A 82 20.25 -6.25 -14.46
CA GLU A 82 21.26 -7.20 -14.96
C GLU A 82 22.28 -6.52 -15.88
N LYS A 83 21.84 -5.59 -16.75
CA LYS A 83 22.76 -4.82 -17.62
C LYS A 83 23.63 -3.90 -16.79
N GLU A 84 23.07 -3.22 -15.77
CA GLU A 84 23.84 -2.36 -14.87
C GLU A 84 24.95 -3.13 -14.15
N CYS A 85 24.71 -4.36 -13.73
CA CYS A 85 25.75 -5.23 -13.13
C CYS A 85 26.96 -5.50 -14.05
N LYS A 86 26.82 -5.28 -15.37
CA LYS A 86 27.86 -5.55 -16.36
C LYS A 86 28.59 -4.29 -16.83
N ARG A 87 27.99 -3.10 -16.71
CA ARG A 87 28.45 -1.86 -17.36
C ARG A 87 28.59 -0.67 -16.42
N ASN A 88 27.99 -0.71 -15.24
CA ASN A 88 27.95 0.40 -14.33
C ASN A 88 28.95 0.19 -13.19
N ILE A 89 29.93 1.08 -13.09
CA ILE A 89 31.03 0.97 -12.12
C ILE A 89 30.54 1.04 -10.67
N GLU A 90 29.51 1.85 -10.40
CA GLU A 90 28.90 1.96 -9.08
C GLU A 90 28.24 0.64 -8.64
N VAL A 91 27.50 0.00 -9.57
CA VAL A 91 26.89 -1.31 -9.33
C VAL A 91 27.94 -2.40 -9.21
N MET A 92 29.01 -2.36 -10.02
CA MET A 92 30.14 -3.29 -9.91
C MET A 92 30.82 -3.18 -8.55
N TRP A 93 31.04 -1.96 -8.06
CA TRP A 93 31.58 -1.72 -6.71
C TRP A 93 30.62 -2.26 -5.64
N LEU A 94 29.35 -1.89 -5.71
CA LEU A 94 28.31 -2.24 -4.73
C LEU A 94 28.13 -3.76 -4.58
N LEU A 95 28.23 -4.49 -5.70
CA LEU A 95 28.05 -5.93 -5.76
C LEU A 95 29.35 -6.73 -5.83
N LYS A 96 30.51 -6.08 -5.65
CA LYS A 96 31.82 -6.74 -5.76
C LYS A 96 31.97 -7.54 -7.06
N CYS A 97 31.57 -6.93 -8.17
CA CYS A 97 31.53 -7.52 -9.52
C CYS A 97 30.60 -8.75 -9.69
N LEU A 98 29.71 -9.03 -8.76
CA LEU A 98 28.69 -10.07 -8.93
C LEU A 98 27.69 -9.68 -10.03
N ARG A 99 27.25 -10.68 -10.81
CA ARG A 99 26.37 -10.48 -11.98
C ARG A 99 25.16 -11.39 -11.92
N PRO A 100 24.19 -11.12 -11.03
CA PRO A 100 22.96 -11.89 -10.96
C PRO A 100 22.15 -11.73 -12.26
N ASP A 101 21.57 -12.83 -12.72
CA ASP A 101 20.67 -12.84 -13.87
C ASP A 101 19.30 -12.22 -13.53
N HIS A 102 18.58 -11.79 -14.55
CA HIS A 102 17.30 -11.09 -14.38
C HIS A 102 16.22 -11.94 -13.71
N ASN A 103 16.27 -13.27 -13.78
CA ASN A 103 15.31 -14.14 -13.09
C ASN A 103 15.59 -14.15 -11.59
N THR A 104 16.87 -14.30 -11.19
CA THR A 104 17.31 -14.20 -9.80
C THR A 104 16.88 -12.86 -9.19
N ILE A 105 17.14 -11.75 -9.90
CA ILE A 105 16.73 -10.41 -9.49
C ILE A 105 15.20 -10.33 -9.32
N ALA A 106 14.43 -10.77 -10.32
CA ALA A 106 12.98 -10.74 -10.29
C ALA A 106 12.38 -11.58 -9.14
N ASN A 107 12.93 -12.78 -8.93
CA ASN A 107 12.50 -13.69 -7.88
C ASN A 107 12.75 -13.09 -6.49
N PHE A 108 13.89 -12.45 -6.26
CA PHE A 108 14.17 -11.80 -4.98
C PHE A 108 13.08 -10.79 -4.58
N ARG A 109 12.70 -9.87 -5.48
CA ARG A 109 11.61 -8.91 -5.23
C ARG A 109 10.27 -9.60 -5.03
N ARG A 110 9.98 -10.64 -5.81
CA ARG A 110 8.73 -11.40 -5.74
C ARG A 110 8.55 -12.09 -4.38
N ASP A 111 9.61 -12.67 -3.84
CA ASP A 111 9.52 -13.64 -2.76
C ASP A 111 9.74 -13.05 -1.37
N ASN A 112 10.17 -11.77 -1.28
CA ASN A 112 10.53 -11.13 -0.02
C ASN A 112 9.63 -9.95 0.44
N PRO A 113 8.28 -9.99 0.27
CA PRO A 113 7.42 -8.83 0.59
C PRO A 113 7.44 -8.44 2.07
N LYS A 114 7.50 -9.42 2.98
CA LYS A 114 7.54 -9.16 4.43
C LYS A 114 8.87 -8.57 4.86
N ALA A 115 9.97 -9.08 4.34
CA ALA A 115 11.31 -8.59 4.63
C ALA A 115 11.50 -7.14 4.11
N ILE A 116 11.11 -6.86 2.87
CA ILE A 116 11.14 -5.52 2.27
C ILE A 116 10.32 -4.53 3.11
N LYS A 117 9.16 -4.95 3.63
CA LYS A 117 8.37 -4.10 4.54
C LYS A 117 9.11 -3.78 5.85
N LYS A 118 9.89 -4.72 6.39
CA LYS A 118 10.73 -4.47 7.56
C LYS A 118 11.88 -3.50 7.24
N VAL A 119 12.52 -3.66 6.08
CA VAL A 119 13.56 -2.71 5.59
C VAL A 119 12.98 -1.29 5.48
N PHE A 120 11.78 -1.14 4.92
CA PHE A 120 11.10 0.15 4.90
C PHE A 120 10.93 0.72 6.31
N ARG A 121 10.52 -0.09 7.29
CA ARG A 121 10.37 0.37 8.68
C ARG A 121 11.69 0.85 9.29
N THR A 122 12.82 0.27 8.89
CA THR A 122 14.13 0.75 9.34
C THR A 122 14.43 2.15 8.82
N THR A 123 14.05 2.51 7.61
CA THR A 123 14.18 3.90 7.14
C THR A 123 13.38 4.87 8.00
N VAL A 124 12.20 4.45 8.48
CA VAL A 124 11.38 5.23 9.42
C VAL A 124 12.06 5.35 10.79
N GLN A 125 12.70 4.28 11.27
CA GLN A 125 13.44 4.29 12.54
C GLN A 125 14.65 5.23 12.47
N ILE A 126 15.40 5.22 11.37
CA ILE A 126 16.50 6.16 11.11
C ILE A 126 15.98 7.60 11.11
N ALA A 127 14.92 7.88 10.36
CA ALA A 127 14.31 9.20 10.34
C ALA A 127 13.86 9.67 11.72
N ARG A 128 13.35 8.76 12.53
CA ARG A 128 12.96 9.05 13.91
C ARG A 128 14.16 9.30 14.83
N HIS A 129 15.25 8.55 14.67
CA HIS A 129 16.49 8.76 15.44
C HIS A 129 17.04 10.17 15.25
N PHE A 130 16.98 10.69 14.03
CA PHE A 130 17.43 12.05 13.71
C PHE A 130 16.34 13.12 13.87
N ASP A 131 15.28 12.82 14.60
CA ASP A 131 14.14 13.74 14.83
C ASP A 131 13.53 14.31 13.52
N LEU A 132 13.58 13.53 12.42
CA LEU A 132 12.96 13.93 11.16
C LEU A 132 11.46 13.60 11.11
N ILE A 133 10.94 12.87 12.09
CA ILE A 133 9.53 12.55 12.25
C ILE A 133 8.99 13.32 13.44
N GLY A 134 8.02 14.20 13.19
CA GLY A 134 7.39 15.03 14.20
C GLY A 134 6.41 14.26 15.09
N GLY A 135 5.73 13.27 14.53
CA GLY A 135 4.79 12.41 15.23
C GLY A 135 3.53 13.08 15.77
N LYS A 136 3.26 14.36 15.42
CA LYS A 136 2.12 15.14 15.92
C LYS A 136 1.04 15.43 14.87
N LEU A 137 1.44 15.54 13.61
CA LEU A 137 0.54 15.79 12.49
C LEU A 137 0.84 14.81 11.37
N ILE A 138 -0.14 14.04 10.98
CA ILE A 138 -0.03 12.97 10.01
C ILE A 138 -1.09 13.14 8.95
N ALA A 139 -0.70 13.01 7.68
CA ALA A 139 -1.64 12.99 6.57
C ALA A 139 -1.71 11.58 5.98
N GLY A 140 -2.92 11.09 5.80
CA GLY A 140 -3.18 9.87 5.06
C GLY A 140 -3.82 10.17 3.72
N ASP A 141 -3.43 9.37 2.72
CA ASP A 141 -4.01 9.46 1.39
C ASP A 141 -3.80 8.14 0.64
N SER A 142 -4.41 8.04 -0.53
CA SER A 142 -4.22 6.92 -1.43
C SER A 142 -3.87 7.37 -2.84
N THR A 143 -3.13 6.52 -3.54
CA THR A 143 -2.89 6.71 -4.96
C THR A 143 -3.04 5.39 -5.72
N LYS A 144 -3.56 5.47 -6.93
CA LYS A 144 -3.76 4.29 -7.76
C LYS A 144 -2.51 4.07 -8.62
N LEU A 145 -1.96 2.83 -8.58
CA LEU A 145 -0.84 2.38 -9.39
C LEU A 145 -1.34 1.30 -10.35
N ARG A 146 -1.18 1.50 -11.65
CA ARG A 146 -1.64 0.54 -12.66
C ARG A 146 -1.00 -0.83 -12.44
N ALA A 147 -1.78 -1.89 -12.54
CA ALA A 147 -1.30 -3.26 -12.52
C ALA A 147 -0.77 -3.67 -13.90
N GLN A 148 0.01 -4.76 -13.96
CA GLN A 148 0.43 -5.38 -15.22
C GLN A 148 -0.72 -6.19 -15.83
N ASN A 149 -1.80 -5.51 -16.10
CA ASN A 149 -3.03 -6.09 -16.61
C ASN A 149 -3.77 -5.09 -17.49
N SER A 150 -4.68 -5.57 -18.35
CA SER A 150 -5.51 -4.74 -19.22
C SER A 150 -6.99 -4.88 -18.87
N LYS A 151 -7.77 -3.86 -19.22
CA LYS A 151 -9.24 -3.89 -19.10
C LYS A 151 -9.87 -5.06 -19.87
N LYS A 152 -9.22 -5.52 -20.95
CA LYS A 152 -9.68 -6.67 -21.75
C LYS A 152 -9.73 -7.94 -20.91
N ASN A 153 -8.75 -8.11 -20.01
CA ASN A 153 -8.58 -9.29 -19.17
C ASN A 153 -9.24 -9.16 -17.78
N ASN A 154 -10.02 -8.11 -17.56
CA ASN A 154 -10.81 -7.92 -16.34
C ASN A 154 -12.29 -8.09 -16.65
N PHE A 155 -12.99 -8.94 -15.89
CA PHE A 155 -14.37 -9.36 -16.14
C PHE A 155 -15.22 -9.12 -14.90
N ASN A 156 -16.42 -8.60 -15.12
CA ASN A 156 -17.54 -8.59 -14.18
C ASN A 156 -18.70 -9.36 -14.80
N GLN A 157 -19.76 -9.66 -14.03
CA GLN A 157 -20.90 -10.43 -14.53
C GLN A 157 -21.47 -9.86 -15.83
N SER A 158 -21.78 -8.58 -15.87
CA SER A 158 -22.34 -7.93 -17.07
C SER A 158 -21.45 -8.01 -18.33
N LYS A 159 -20.13 -8.08 -18.17
CA LYS A 159 -19.21 -8.27 -19.30
C LYS A 159 -19.19 -9.72 -19.75
N ILE A 160 -19.23 -10.66 -18.82
CA ILE A 160 -19.33 -12.10 -19.11
C ILE A 160 -20.63 -12.38 -19.87
N ASP A 161 -21.77 -11.89 -19.36
CA ASP A 161 -23.08 -12.06 -19.99
C ASP A 161 -23.09 -11.55 -21.45
N ARG A 162 -22.52 -10.37 -21.69
CA ARG A 162 -22.41 -9.81 -23.05
C ARG A 162 -21.56 -10.69 -23.97
N HIS A 163 -20.47 -11.26 -23.48
CA HIS A 163 -19.64 -12.16 -24.29
C HIS A 163 -20.33 -13.48 -24.55
N LEU A 164 -21.05 -14.04 -23.58
CA LEU A 164 -21.83 -15.26 -23.75
C LEU A 164 -22.95 -15.06 -24.77
N ALA A 165 -23.73 -13.98 -24.63
CA ALA A 165 -24.79 -13.65 -25.59
C ALA A 165 -24.25 -13.44 -27.04
N TYR A 166 -23.10 -12.76 -27.20
CA TYR A 166 -22.45 -12.62 -28.50
C TYR A 166 -22.02 -13.96 -29.08
N ILE A 167 -21.47 -14.86 -28.26
CA ILE A 167 -21.03 -16.18 -28.71
C ILE A 167 -22.25 -17.04 -29.11
N ASP A 168 -23.33 -16.99 -28.31
CA ASP A 168 -24.55 -17.72 -28.61
C ASP A 168 -25.15 -17.30 -29.96
N ASN A 169 -25.24 -15.99 -30.21
CA ASN A 169 -25.67 -15.48 -31.51
C ASN A 169 -24.77 -15.96 -32.66
N LYS A 170 -23.45 -15.98 -32.46
CA LYS A 170 -22.50 -16.47 -33.47
C LYS A 170 -22.63 -17.97 -33.71
N LEU A 171 -22.84 -18.76 -32.67
CA LEU A 171 -23.08 -20.20 -32.80
C LEU A 171 -24.36 -20.49 -33.57
N GLU A 172 -25.45 -19.74 -33.35
CA GLU A 172 -26.68 -19.85 -34.13
C GLU A 172 -26.46 -19.50 -35.59
N GLU A 173 -25.71 -18.40 -35.87
CA GLU A 173 -25.38 -17.96 -37.23
C GLU A 173 -24.56 -19.04 -37.96
N TYR A 174 -23.51 -19.59 -37.35
CA TYR A 174 -22.69 -20.64 -37.93
C TYR A 174 -23.45 -21.97 -38.10
N THR A 175 -24.37 -22.28 -37.19
CA THR A 175 -25.21 -23.48 -37.30
C THR A 175 -26.17 -23.39 -38.49
N ARG A 176 -26.76 -22.21 -38.71
CA ARG A 176 -27.58 -21.96 -39.93
C ARG A 176 -26.75 -22.07 -41.20
N ALA A 177 -25.58 -21.38 -41.22
CA ALA A 177 -24.68 -21.44 -42.35
C ALA A 177 -24.19 -22.87 -42.66
N LEU A 178 -24.01 -23.70 -41.64
CA LEU A 178 -23.64 -25.11 -41.80
C LEU A 178 -24.76 -25.93 -42.43
N ALA A 179 -26.03 -25.60 -42.12
CA ALA A 179 -27.21 -26.27 -42.69
C ALA A 179 -27.47 -25.86 -44.15
N GLU A 180 -27.06 -24.66 -44.56
CA GLU A 180 -27.28 -24.10 -45.88
C GLU A 180 -26.14 -24.41 -46.89
N ASN A 181 -24.97 -24.86 -46.42
CA ASN A 181 -23.79 -25.11 -47.26
C ASN A 181 -23.48 -26.60 -47.38
N ASP A 182 -23.61 -27.14 -48.57
CA ASP A 182 -23.20 -28.49 -48.98
C ASP A 182 -21.86 -28.40 -49.76
N GLY A 183 -20.70 -28.48 -49.08
CA GLY A 183 -19.41 -28.47 -49.78
C GLY A 183 -18.17 -28.20 -48.91
N ASP A 184 -17.06 -27.84 -49.56
CA ASP A 184 -15.73 -27.66 -48.92
C ASP A 184 -15.68 -26.65 -47.79
N ASN A 185 -16.63 -25.71 -47.70
CA ASN A 185 -16.73 -24.71 -46.64
C ASN A 185 -17.22 -25.28 -45.27
N GLN A 186 -17.82 -26.48 -45.26
CA GLN A 186 -18.33 -27.08 -44.01
C GLN A 186 -17.25 -27.30 -42.97
N ARG A 187 -16.03 -27.65 -43.40
CA ARG A 187 -14.90 -27.88 -42.48
C ARG A 187 -14.50 -26.58 -41.75
N GLN A 188 -14.43 -25.46 -42.48
CA GLN A 188 -14.09 -24.16 -41.90
C GLN A 188 -15.18 -23.69 -40.93
N ILE A 189 -16.45 -23.88 -41.25
CA ILE A 189 -17.58 -23.53 -40.37
C ILE A 189 -17.56 -24.38 -39.10
N LYS A 190 -17.29 -25.67 -39.19
CA LYS A 190 -17.14 -26.55 -38.02
C LYS A 190 -15.98 -26.12 -37.11
N ASP A 191 -14.85 -25.73 -37.72
CA ASP A 191 -13.70 -25.22 -36.94
C ASP A 191 -14.05 -23.91 -36.22
N GLU A 192 -14.81 -23.02 -36.82
CA GLU A 192 -15.29 -21.79 -36.15
C GLU A 192 -16.30 -22.09 -35.03
N ILE A 193 -17.22 -23.03 -35.22
CA ILE A 193 -18.14 -23.51 -34.18
C ILE A 193 -17.34 -24.04 -32.98
N ASN A 194 -16.36 -24.89 -33.22
CA ASN A 194 -15.51 -25.43 -32.13
C ASN A 194 -14.79 -24.32 -31.38
N LYS A 195 -14.19 -23.35 -32.07
CA LYS A 195 -13.54 -22.20 -31.45
C LYS A 195 -14.51 -21.37 -30.58
N GLN A 196 -15.74 -21.12 -31.07
CA GLN A 196 -16.74 -20.40 -30.29
C GLN A 196 -17.20 -21.21 -29.08
N GLN A 197 -17.31 -22.53 -29.20
CA GLN A 197 -17.65 -23.40 -28.07
C GLN A 197 -16.56 -23.39 -26.99
N GLU A 198 -15.28 -23.50 -27.37
CA GLU A 198 -14.16 -23.36 -26.42
C GLU A 198 -14.17 -22.00 -25.72
N ARG A 199 -14.47 -20.92 -26.46
CA ARG A 199 -14.61 -19.58 -25.88
C ARG A 199 -15.76 -19.51 -24.89
N LYS A 200 -16.93 -20.12 -25.21
CA LYS A 200 -18.09 -20.21 -24.32
C LYS A 200 -17.75 -20.90 -23.01
N ASP A 201 -17.05 -22.03 -23.09
CA ASP A 201 -16.62 -22.80 -21.92
C ASP A 201 -15.63 -22.01 -21.05
N ASN A 202 -14.71 -21.27 -21.68
CA ASN A 202 -13.81 -20.38 -20.98
C ASN A 202 -14.56 -19.26 -20.21
N TYR A 203 -15.58 -18.63 -20.81
CA TYR A 203 -16.38 -17.60 -20.14
C TYR A 203 -17.25 -18.18 -19.02
N LYS A 204 -17.83 -19.38 -19.19
CA LYS A 204 -18.56 -20.09 -18.14
C LYS A 204 -17.65 -20.44 -16.95
N ASN A 205 -16.41 -20.83 -17.23
CA ASN A 205 -15.43 -21.09 -16.18
C ASN A 205 -15.06 -19.80 -15.41
N LEU A 206 -14.91 -18.67 -16.12
CA LEU A 206 -14.70 -17.36 -15.49
C LEU A 206 -15.89 -16.93 -14.63
N GLU A 207 -17.13 -17.19 -15.09
CA GLU A 207 -18.34 -16.93 -14.33
C GLU A 207 -18.37 -17.73 -13.03
N LYS A 208 -18.08 -19.02 -13.11
CA LYS A 208 -17.99 -19.90 -11.96
C LYS A 208 -16.95 -19.39 -10.94
N GLN A 209 -15.74 -19.04 -11.41
CA GLN A 209 -14.70 -18.48 -10.57
C GLN A 209 -15.12 -17.14 -9.92
N LEU A 210 -15.84 -16.29 -10.65
CA LEU A 210 -16.36 -15.02 -10.13
C LEU A 210 -17.37 -15.27 -9.01
N GLN A 211 -18.30 -16.21 -9.20
CA GLN A 211 -19.29 -16.59 -8.20
C GLN A 211 -18.67 -17.24 -6.95
N GLU A 212 -17.73 -18.17 -7.14
CA GLU A 212 -17.02 -18.85 -6.05
C GLU A 212 -16.16 -17.87 -5.23
N SER A 213 -15.57 -16.84 -5.87
CA SER A 213 -14.77 -15.84 -5.18
C SER A 213 -15.60 -14.86 -4.33
N GLY A 214 -16.89 -14.72 -4.57
CA GLY A 214 -17.75 -13.70 -3.96
C GLY A 214 -17.39 -12.25 -4.34
N GLU A 215 -16.50 -12.07 -5.31
CA GLU A 215 -16.00 -10.77 -5.75
C GLU A 215 -16.87 -10.16 -6.86
N LYS A 216 -16.83 -8.83 -6.99
CA LYS A 216 -17.60 -8.15 -8.05
C LYS A 216 -16.94 -8.21 -9.43
N GLN A 217 -15.67 -8.56 -9.49
CA GLN A 217 -14.88 -8.66 -10.71
C GLN A 217 -13.69 -9.58 -10.53
N ILE A 218 -13.28 -10.23 -11.61
CA ILE A 218 -12.12 -11.12 -11.66
C ILE A 218 -11.19 -10.70 -12.79
N SER A 219 -9.90 -10.94 -12.62
CA SER A 219 -8.88 -10.66 -13.63
C SER A 219 -8.09 -11.91 -13.95
N VAL A 220 -7.95 -12.21 -15.24
CA VAL A 220 -7.26 -13.43 -15.70
C VAL A 220 -5.74 -13.34 -15.48
N SER A 221 -5.15 -12.18 -15.79
CA SER A 221 -3.68 -12.01 -15.70
C SER A 221 -3.20 -11.80 -14.27
N ASP A 222 -3.96 -11.06 -13.47
CA ASP A 222 -3.68 -10.74 -12.07
C ASP A 222 -4.98 -10.77 -11.27
N PRO A 223 -5.35 -11.91 -10.66
CA PRO A 223 -6.65 -12.11 -10.01
C PRO A 223 -6.96 -11.14 -8.88
N GLU A 224 -5.95 -10.56 -8.24
CA GLU A 224 -6.12 -9.61 -7.15
C GLU A 224 -6.18 -8.14 -7.61
N SER A 225 -5.86 -7.83 -8.87
CA SER A 225 -6.01 -6.48 -9.41
C SER A 225 -7.47 -6.17 -9.73
N ARG A 226 -7.87 -4.90 -9.59
CA ARG A 226 -9.26 -4.47 -9.80
C ARG A 226 -9.32 -3.27 -10.74
N GLN A 227 -10.39 -3.18 -11.50
CA GLN A 227 -10.71 -1.97 -12.25
C GLN A 227 -11.19 -0.91 -11.26
N ILE A 228 -10.41 0.16 -11.13
CA ILE A 228 -10.62 1.26 -10.18
C ILE A 228 -10.64 2.57 -10.98
N ILE A 229 -11.48 3.51 -10.57
CA ILE A 229 -11.50 4.87 -11.13
C ILE A 229 -10.23 5.59 -10.67
N ILE A 230 -9.41 6.03 -11.62
CA ILE A 230 -8.16 6.74 -11.35
C ILE A 230 -8.38 8.26 -11.33
N ARG A 231 -9.07 8.79 -12.33
CA ARG A 231 -9.30 10.24 -12.48
C ARG A 231 -10.44 10.48 -13.47
N ASN A 232 -11.32 11.44 -13.19
CA ASN A 232 -12.36 11.91 -14.12
C ASN A 232 -13.11 10.77 -14.84
N ASN A 233 -13.60 9.80 -14.09
CA ASN A 233 -14.28 8.61 -14.59
C ASN A 233 -13.43 7.66 -15.48
N ILE A 234 -12.12 7.90 -15.60
CA ILE A 234 -11.22 6.96 -16.26
C ILE A 234 -10.94 5.81 -15.31
N ALA A 235 -11.42 4.62 -15.65
CA ALA A 235 -11.14 3.40 -14.93
C ALA A 235 -9.90 2.72 -15.51
N GLU A 236 -9.02 2.20 -14.66
CA GLU A 236 -7.86 1.37 -15.02
C GLU A 236 -7.79 0.16 -14.11
N VAL A 237 -7.15 -0.91 -14.59
CA VAL A 237 -6.83 -2.05 -13.71
C VAL A 237 -5.62 -1.68 -12.88
N ALA A 238 -5.83 -1.57 -11.58
CA ALA A 238 -4.84 -0.99 -10.67
C ALA A 238 -4.91 -1.60 -9.27
N TYR A 239 -3.88 -1.28 -8.49
CA TYR A 239 -3.87 -1.41 -7.04
C TYR A 239 -4.02 -0.03 -6.39
N ASN A 240 -4.60 -0.02 -5.21
CA ASN A 240 -4.71 1.15 -4.37
C ASN A 240 -3.55 1.15 -3.36
N LEU A 241 -2.65 2.12 -3.47
CA LEU A 241 -1.60 2.37 -2.51
C LEU A 241 -2.08 3.40 -1.49
N GLN A 242 -2.25 2.97 -0.25
CA GLN A 242 -2.54 3.82 0.90
C GLN A 242 -1.25 4.13 1.64
N THR A 243 -1.02 5.38 1.99
CA THR A 243 0.16 5.82 2.75
C THR A 243 -0.24 6.69 3.93
N THR A 244 0.61 6.66 4.94
CA THR A 244 0.58 7.56 6.08
C THR A 244 1.90 8.34 6.07
N VAL A 245 1.82 9.66 6.03
CA VAL A 245 2.96 10.57 5.87
C VAL A 245 3.05 11.51 7.06
N ASP A 246 4.22 11.60 7.68
CA ASP A 246 4.49 12.59 8.73
C ASP A 246 4.71 13.98 8.12
N ALA A 247 4.14 15.00 8.75
CA ALA A 247 4.11 16.36 8.23
C ALA A 247 5.41 17.15 8.40
N LYS A 248 6.34 16.73 9.28
CA LYS A 248 7.56 17.49 9.58
C LYS A 248 8.46 17.60 8.34
N HIS A 249 8.70 16.47 7.69
CA HIS A 249 9.56 16.40 6.51
C HIS A 249 8.95 15.59 5.35
N ASN A 250 7.62 15.36 5.36
CA ASN A 250 6.89 14.60 4.34
C ASN A 250 7.44 13.18 4.15
N ILE A 251 7.78 12.51 5.26
CA ILE A 251 8.32 11.15 5.26
C ILE A 251 7.17 10.16 5.42
N PRO A 252 6.95 9.24 4.46
CA PRO A 252 6.06 8.11 4.62
C PRO A 252 6.50 7.22 5.79
N ILE A 253 5.62 7.06 6.78
CA ILE A 253 5.86 6.22 7.97
C ILE A 253 5.23 4.84 7.83
N ASP A 254 4.19 4.71 6.99
CA ASP A 254 3.57 3.44 6.67
C ASP A 254 2.93 3.44 5.29
N TYR A 255 2.71 2.22 4.76
CA TYR A 255 1.98 2.01 3.51
C TYR A 255 1.22 0.68 3.52
N LYS A 256 0.16 0.60 2.73
CA LYS A 256 -0.60 -0.63 2.46
C LYS A 256 -1.00 -0.64 0.99
N VAL A 257 -0.74 -1.76 0.32
CA VAL A 257 -1.27 -2.01 -1.02
C VAL A 257 -2.52 -2.84 -0.89
N THR A 258 -3.59 -2.42 -1.54
CA THR A 258 -4.90 -3.08 -1.51
C THR A 258 -5.57 -2.97 -2.87
N ASN A 259 -6.64 -3.71 -3.07
CA ASN A 259 -7.55 -3.58 -4.20
C ASN A 259 -8.92 -2.99 -3.80
N GLU A 260 -9.03 -2.53 -2.57
CA GLU A 260 -10.24 -1.94 -2.00
C GLU A 260 -10.26 -0.41 -2.14
N ASN A 261 -11.45 0.17 -1.93
CA ASN A 261 -11.65 1.61 -1.89
C ASN A 261 -11.14 2.21 -0.57
N ASP A 262 -11.08 3.54 -0.54
CA ASP A 262 -10.53 4.30 0.59
C ASP A 262 -11.47 4.37 1.80
N SER A 263 -12.77 4.12 1.60
CA SER A 263 -13.83 4.30 2.62
C SER A 263 -13.68 3.44 3.89
N LYS A 264 -12.86 2.38 3.86
CA LYS A 264 -12.60 1.48 4.99
C LYS A 264 -11.11 1.39 5.36
N ALA A 265 -10.34 2.42 5.05
CA ALA A 265 -8.89 2.36 5.14
C ALA A 265 -8.32 3.13 6.33
N MET A 266 -8.94 4.24 6.74
CA MET A 266 -8.40 5.19 7.70
C MET A 266 -8.14 4.56 9.06
N GLY A 267 -9.11 3.87 9.64
CA GLY A 267 -9.00 3.29 10.99
C GLY A 267 -7.82 2.34 11.12
N ASN A 268 -7.65 1.44 10.15
CA ASN A 268 -6.51 0.50 10.13
C ASN A 268 -5.17 1.22 9.97
N MET A 269 -5.09 2.23 9.09
CA MET A 269 -3.85 2.99 8.88
C MET A 269 -3.49 3.82 10.12
N VAL A 270 -4.47 4.41 10.81
CA VAL A 270 -4.30 5.16 12.06
C VAL A 270 -3.81 4.24 13.19
N GLN A 271 -4.42 3.07 13.35
CA GLN A 271 -3.98 2.08 14.35
C GLN A 271 -2.52 1.65 14.14
N ARG A 272 -2.12 1.45 12.89
CA ARG A 272 -0.73 1.13 12.53
C ARG A 272 0.22 2.29 12.78
N ALA A 273 -0.20 3.52 12.43
CA ALA A 273 0.57 4.73 12.72
C ALA A 273 0.81 4.89 14.22
N LYS A 274 -0.22 4.69 15.07
CA LYS A 274 -0.10 4.67 16.53
C LYS A 274 0.98 3.69 17.00
N SER A 275 0.99 2.48 16.47
CA SER A 275 1.98 1.46 16.82
C SER A 275 3.40 1.83 16.37
N ILE A 276 3.56 2.47 15.21
CA ILE A 276 4.85 2.90 14.66
C ILE A 276 5.39 4.09 15.44
N LEU A 277 4.56 5.09 15.72
CA LEU A 277 4.94 6.31 16.42
C LEU A 277 5.05 6.12 17.94
N ARG A 278 4.43 5.07 18.49
CA ARG A 278 4.37 4.78 19.94
C ARG A 278 3.82 5.96 20.74
N THR A 279 2.83 6.64 20.21
CA THR A 279 2.14 7.78 20.85
C THR A 279 0.66 7.72 20.56
N ASN A 280 -0.14 8.33 21.46
CA ASN A 280 -1.58 8.49 21.31
C ASN A 280 -1.96 9.97 21.04
N ASP A 281 -0.99 10.85 20.92
CA ASP A 281 -1.22 12.29 20.75
C ASP A 281 -0.74 12.75 19.38
N PHE A 282 -1.58 12.53 18.37
CA PHE A 282 -1.39 13.09 17.04
C PHE A 282 -2.73 13.38 16.34
N THR A 283 -2.69 14.35 15.45
CA THR A 283 -3.82 14.73 14.58
C THR A 283 -3.68 14.03 13.23
N VAL A 284 -4.78 13.50 12.70
CA VAL A 284 -4.83 12.86 11.39
C VAL A 284 -5.61 13.68 10.38
N LEU A 285 -5.05 13.86 9.20
CA LEU A 285 -5.64 14.56 8.07
C LEU A 285 -5.97 13.57 6.95
N TYR A 286 -7.25 13.53 6.54
CA TYR A 286 -7.68 12.70 5.41
C TYR A 286 -8.65 13.47 4.50
N ASP A 287 -8.80 13.02 3.26
CA ASP A 287 -9.76 13.61 2.34
C ASP A 287 -11.19 13.05 2.55
N LYS A 288 -12.16 13.63 1.80
CA LYS A 288 -13.57 13.23 1.87
C LYS A 288 -13.82 11.74 1.51
N GLY A 289 -12.93 11.10 0.77
CA GLY A 289 -13.06 9.68 0.40
C GLY A 289 -12.92 8.74 1.59
N PHE A 290 -12.33 9.21 2.69
CA PHE A 290 -12.17 8.48 3.95
C PHE A 290 -13.23 8.83 5.01
N HIS A 291 -14.16 9.74 4.72
CA HIS A 291 -15.17 10.21 5.66
C HIS A 291 -16.29 9.16 5.85
N THR A 292 -16.01 8.16 6.66
CA THR A 292 -16.94 7.07 6.99
C THR A 292 -17.08 6.97 8.50
N GLY A 293 -18.31 6.82 9.00
CA GLY A 293 -18.61 6.86 10.44
C GLY A 293 -17.86 5.80 11.26
N SER A 294 -17.78 4.56 10.79
CA SER A 294 -17.01 3.50 11.45
C SER A 294 -15.52 3.80 11.52
N GLU A 295 -14.96 4.45 10.51
CA GLU A 295 -13.54 4.81 10.45
C GLU A 295 -13.22 5.99 11.38
N LEU A 296 -14.10 7.01 11.40
CA LEU A 296 -14.03 8.12 12.36
C LEU A 296 -14.14 7.62 13.79
N LYS A 297 -15.09 6.72 14.07
CA LYS A 297 -15.22 6.05 15.36
C LYS A 297 -13.92 5.38 15.77
N THR A 298 -13.39 4.50 14.91
CA THR A 298 -12.14 3.78 15.19
C THR A 298 -10.98 4.73 15.49
N ALA A 299 -10.79 5.78 14.68
CA ALA A 299 -9.70 6.73 14.89
C ALA A 299 -9.85 7.54 16.19
N GLN A 300 -11.07 8.00 16.50
CA GLN A 300 -11.34 8.82 17.70
C GLN A 300 -11.29 7.96 18.98
N GLU A 301 -11.74 6.72 18.94
CA GLU A 301 -11.63 5.77 20.07
C GLU A 301 -10.17 5.38 20.35
N LEU A 302 -9.30 5.39 19.35
CA LEU A 302 -7.86 5.28 19.53
C LEU A 302 -7.21 6.53 20.16
N GLY A 303 -7.98 7.59 20.42
CA GLY A 303 -7.54 8.85 21.01
C GLY A 303 -7.08 9.90 20.00
N MET A 304 -7.25 9.67 18.71
CA MET A 304 -6.75 10.58 17.67
C MET A 304 -7.72 11.73 17.39
N LYS A 305 -7.18 12.93 17.17
CA LYS A 305 -7.93 14.06 16.63
C LYS A 305 -8.06 13.89 15.11
N THR A 306 -9.30 13.76 14.63
CA THR A 306 -9.59 13.61 13.20
C THR A 306 -9.92 14.95 12.56
N ILE A 307 -9.33 15.23 11.41
CA ILE A 307 -9.64 16.35 10.52
C ILE A 307 -9.81 15.74 9.13
N VAL A 308 -11.03 15.30 8.85
CA VAL A 308 -11.39 14.63 7.60
C VAL A 308 -12.41 15.51 6.88
N ALA A 309 -12.14 15.83 5.60
CA ALA A 309 -13.06 16.66 4.84
C ALA A 309 -14.45 16.05 4.78
N VAL A 310 -15.44 16.88 5.05
CA VAL A 310 -16.85 16.47 5.02
C VAL A 310 -17.34 16.46 3.56
N PRO A 311 -17.94 15.37 3.08
CA PRO A 311 -18.57 15.36 1.77
C PRO A 311 -19.73 16.36 1.70
N GLY A 312 -19.90 17.04 0.59
CA GLY A 312 -21.08 17.89 0.38
C GLY A 312 -22.38 17.09 0.43
N VAL A 313 -23.41 17.67 0.99
CA VAL A 313 -24.75 17.05 1.05
C VAL A 313 -25.33 16.96 -0.37
N PRO A 314 -25.76 15.76 -0.83
CA PRO A 314 -26.38 15.61 -2.14
C PRO A 314 -27.62 16.49 -2.28
N SER A 315 -27.85 17.08 -3.45
CA SER A 315 -29.00 17.96 -3.72
C SER A 315 -30.35 17.29 -3.44
N THR A 316 -30.45 15.97 -3.58
CA THR A 316 -31.62 15.17 -3.25
C THR A 316 -31.93 15.12 -1.75
N SER A 317 -30.93 15.33 -0.91
CA SER A 317 -31.04 15.34 0.57
C SER A 317 -31.16 16.76 1.15
N GLN A 318 -30.98 17.79 0.32
CA GLN A 318 -31.14 19.19 0.73
C GLN A 318 -32.63 19.56 0.83
N ALA A 319 -32.95 20.47 1.75
CA ALA A 319 -34.26 21.09 1.80
C ALA A 319 -34.51 21.97 0.55
N PRO A 320 -35.76 22.26 0.17
CA PRO A 320 -36.05 23.19 -0.92
C PRO A 320 -35.45 24.59 -0.67
N ASN A 321 -35.44 25.08 0.59
CA ASN A 321 -34.71 26.26 1.02
C ASN A 321 -33.56 25.82 1.95
N HIS A 322 -32.36 26.34 1.71
CA HIS A 322 -31.13 26.02 2.48
C HIS A 322 -31.22 26.30 3.98
N ASP A 323 -32.02 27.30 4.41
CA ASP A 323 -32.23 27.65 5.83
C ASP A 323 -32.85 26.51 6.65
N TYR A 324 -33.41 25.49 5.97
CA TYR A 324 -34.03 24.31 6.58
C TYR A 324 -33.25 23.04 6.32
N ASN A 325 -32.00 23.14 5.92
CA ASN A 325 -31.13 21.98 5.81
C ASN A 325 -30.86 21.35 7.19
N TYR A 326 -30.38 20.11 7.17
CA TYR A 326 -30.10 19.31 8.38
C TYR A 326 -29.20 20.04 9.39
N GLU A 327 -28.20 20.78 8.93
CA GLU A 327 -27.24 21.52 9.75
C GLU A 327 -27.88 22.61 10.64
N HIS A 328 -29.08 23.06 10.31
CA HIS A 328 -29.83 24.08 11.10
C HIS A 328 -30.75 23.47 12.17
N PHE A 329 -30.79 22.12 12.28
CA PHE A 329 -31.53 21.42 13.33
C PHE A 329 -30.59 21.16 14.52
N ILE A 330 -30.95 21.67 15.69
CA ILE A 330 -30.14 21.58 16.90
C ILE A 330 -30.52 20.31 17.64
N TYR A 331 -29.53 19.43 17.88
CA TYR A 331 -29.69 18.23 18.67
C TYR A 331 -29.46 18.50 20.15
N ASP A 332 -30.40 18.08 20.98
CA ASP A 332 -30.24 18.07 22.43
C ASP A 332 -30.10 16.61 22.92
N LYS A 333 -28.97 16.31 23.57
CA LYS A 333 -28.59 14.95 23.96
C LYS A 333 -29.39 14.43 25.16
N GLU A 334 -29.70 15.31 26.14
CA GLU A 334 -30.39 14.88 27.36
C GLU A 334 -31.82 14.41 27.11
N PRO A 335 -32.71 15.20 26.44
CA PRO A 335 -34.02 14.73 26.06
C PRO A 335 -34.05 13.84 24.81
N ASP A 336 -32.92 13.64 24.13
CA ASP A 336 -32.80 12.92 22.85
C ASP A 336 -33.78 13.46 21.78
N THR A 337 -33.70 14.77 21.52
CA THR A 337 -34.59 15.49 20.60
C THR A 337 -33.83 16.40 19.64
N TYR A 338 -34.52 16.83 18.58
CA TYR A 338 -34.06 17.87 17.69
C TYR A 338 -34.99 19.08 17.74
N THR A 339 -34.44 20.31 17.77
CA THR A 339 -35.18 21.53 17.58
C THR A 339 -34.99 22.04 16.15
N CYS A 340 -36.07 22.25 15.41
CA CYS A 340 -36.02 22.77 14.05
C CYS A 340 -35.81 24.31 14.01
N PRO A 341 -35.44 24.93 12.87
CA PRO A 341 -35.28 26.39 12.75
C PRO A 341 -36.51 27.22 13.11
N GLN A 342 -37.70 26.60 13.13
CA GLN A 342 -38.96 27.22 13.57
C GLN A 342 -39.29 26.96 15.06
N GLY A 343 -38.31 26.47 15.85
CA GLY A 343 -38.47 26.24 17.28
C GLY A 343 -39.31 24.99 17.63
N GLN A 344 -39.71 24.16 16.67
CA GLN A 344 -40.48 22.97 16.97
C GLN A 344 -39.58 21.80 17.36
N VAL A 345 -39.96 21.08 18.41
CA VAL A 345 -39.22 19.90 18.90
C VAL A 345 -39.65 18.63 18.15
N LEU A 346 -38.67 17.92 17.63
CA LEU A 346 -38.83 16.62 16.99
C LEU A 346 -38.41 15.53 17.97
N HIS A 347 -39.28 14.54 18.16
CA HIS A 347 -39.06 13.43 19.08
C HIS A 347 -38.74 12.13 18.34
N THR A 348 -38.01 11.23 19.00
CA THR A 348 -37.78 9.87 18.58
C THR A 348 -38.68 8.91 19.36
N ASN A 349 -38.94 7.74 18.80
CA ASN A 349 -39.55 6.63 19.54
C ASN A 349 -38.51 5.71 20.23
N GLY A 350 -37.21 6.13 20.20
CA GLY A 350 -36.10 5.38 20.78
C GLY A 350 -35.60 4.19 19.94
N SER A 351 -36.35 3.79 18.92
CA SER A 351 -36.00 2.61 18.12
C SER A 351 -34.88 2.90 17.11
N TRP A 352 -34.00 1.92 16.95
CA TRP A 352 -32.97 1.94 15.92
C TRP A 352 -33.48 1.25 14.66
N TYR A 353 -33.30 1.89 13.52
CA TYR A 353 -33.66 1.41 12.20
C TYR A 353 -32.41 1.04 11.40
N LYS A 354 -32.46 -0.12 10.74
CA LYS A 354 -31.38 -0.62 9.91
C LYS A 354 -31.52 -0.11 8.47
N GLN A 355 -30.44 0.41 7.93
CA GLN A 355 -30.37 0.78 6.52
C GLN A 355 -29.23 0.01 5.85
N ARG A 356 -29.50 -0.54 4.69
CA ARG A 356 -28.49 -1.19 3.84
C ARG A 356 -28.19 -0.28 2.66
N SER A 357 -26.92 0.08 2.49
CA SER A 357 -26.49 0.84 1.32
C SER A 357 -26.45 -0.03 0.07
N SER A 358 -26.40 0.59 -1.12
CA SER A 358 -26.20 -0.13 -2.39
C SER A 358 -24.88 -0.92 -2.44
N SER A 359 -23.88 -0.51 -1.65
CA SER A 359 -22.61 -1.22 -1.48
C SER A 359 -22.66 -2.38 -0.49
N GLY A 360 -23.83 -2.63 0.14
CA GLY A 360 -24.03 -3.70 1.13
C GLY A 360 -23.66 -3.33 2.56
N SER A 361 -23.17 -2.12 2.82
CA SER A 361 -22.87 -1.64 4.17
C SER A 361 -24.16 -1.45 4.97
N ILE A 362 -24.11 -1.83 6.24
CA ILE A 362 -25.23 -1.68 7.17
C ILE A 362 -24.91 -0.51 8.09
N SER A 363 -25.88 0.38 8.28
CA SER A 363 -25.84 1.46 9.26
C SER A 363 -27.15 1.50 10.06
N TRP A 364 -27.05 1.98 11.28
CA TRP A 364 -28.19 2.14 12.15
C TRP A 364 -28.44 3.62 12.38
N PHE A 365 -29.73 4.02 12.47
CA PHE A 365 -30.14 5.38 12.71
C PHE A 365 -31.41 5.46 13.52
N LYS A 366 -31.58 6.52 14.30
CA LYS A 366 -32.83 6.89 14.92
C LYS A 366 -33.58 7.89 14.04
N GLN A 367 -34.89 7.91 14.16
CA GLN A 367 -35.77 8.83 13.43
C GLN A 367 -36.40 9.83 14.39
N TYR A 368 -36.39 11.11 13.99
CA TYR A 368 -36.98 12.22 14.74
C TYR A 368 -38.00 12.92 13.87
N LYS A 369 -39.19 13.17 14.42
CA LYS A 369 -40.32 13.79 13.73
C LYS A 369 -41.28 14.48 14.71
N THR A 370 -42.12 15.39 14.20
CA THR A 370 -43.17 16.04 14.99
C THR A 370 -44.41 16.27 14.16
N LYS A 371 -45.59 16.05 14.76
CA LYS A 371 -46.90 16.32 14.11
C LYS A 371 -47.12 17.81 13.82
N ALA A 372 -46.41 18.69 14.51
CA ALA A 372 -46.48 20.16 14.31
C ALA A 372 -46.11 20.55 12.88
N CYS A 373 -45.26 19.77 12.19
CA CYS A 373 -44.87 20.01 10.79
C CYS A 373 -46.05 20.05 9.82
N ARG A 374 -47.17 19.38 10.13
CA ARG A 374 -48.36 19.35 9.25
C ARG A 374 -49.05 20.69 9.10
N LYS A 375 -48.96 21.51 10.13
CA LYS A 375 -49.54 22.87 10.18
C LYS A 375 -48.47 23.98 10.05
N CYS A 376 -47.21 23.61 9.73
CA CYS A 376 -46.10 24.55 9.65
C CYS A 376 -46.21 25.40 8.37
N PRO A 377 -46.17 26.75 8.47
CA PRO A 377 -46.31 27.65 7.31
C PRO A 377 -45.15 27.51 6.31
N VAL A 378 -43.97 27.11 6.78
CA VAL A 378 -42.75 26.95 5.94
C VAL A 378 -42.50 25.50 5.55
N ARG A 379 -43.45 24.59 5.68
CA ARG A 379 -43.28 23.17 5.39
C ARG A 379 -42.75 22.90 3.97
N SER A 380 -43.32 23.57 2.97
CA SER A 380 -42.90 23.41 1.56
C SER A 380 -41.47 23.88 1.30
N GLN A 381 -40.92 24.78 2.10
CA GLN A 381 -39.54 25.22 2.04
C GLN A 381 -38.59 24.25 2.80
N CYS A 382 -39.12 23.57 3.85
CA CYS A 382 -38.34 22.68 4.71
C CYS A 382 -38.27 21.25 4.17
N THR A 383 -39.35 20.72 3.59
CA THR A 383 -39.38 19.32 3.12
C THR A 383 -40.27 19.14 1.90
N ARG A 384 -39.88 18.20 1.02
CA ARG A 384 -40.71 17.76 -0.11
C ARG A 384 -41.76 16.73 0.32
N SER A 385 -41.71 16.27 1.57
CA SER A 385 -42.68 15.29 2.09
C SER A 385 -44.05 15.96 2.36
N GLU A 386 -45.12 15.30 1.95
CA GLU A 386 -46.50 15.73 2.22
C GLU A 386 -46.88 15.58 3.70
N LYS A 387 -46.19 14.77 4.45
CA LYS A 387 -46.48 14.50 5.87
C LYS A 387 -45.70 15.42 6.79
N GLU A 388 -44.48 15.07 7.09
CA GLU A 388 -43.63 15.77 8.07
C GLU A 388 -42.17 15.69 7.71
N ARG A 389 -41.33 16.59 8.22
CA ARG A 389 -39.89 16.51 8.12
C ARG A 389 -39.40 15.35 8.99
N LEU A 390 -38.61 14.44 8.38
CA LEU A 390 -37.94 13.35 9.06
C LEU A 390 -36.45 13.66 9.16
N ILE A 391 -35.91 13.69 10.38
CA ILE A 391 -34.48 13.78 10.65
C ILE A 391 -33.98 12.39 11.03
N GLN A 392 -32.89 11.97 10.44
CA GLN A 392 -32.22 10.70 10.74
C GLN A 392 -30.90 10.97 11.42
N ARG A 393 -30.68 10.43 12.63
CA ARG A 393 -29.43 10.50 13.36
C ARG A 393 -28.72 9.14 13.31
N SER A 394 -27.57 9.08 12.68
CA SER A 394 -26.74 7.88 12.59
C SER A 394 -26.16 7.50 13.96
N GLU A 395 -25.90 6.22 14.17
CA GLU A 395 -25.12 5.70 15.29
C GLU A 395 -23.70 6.31 15.41
N PHE A 396 -23.20 6.89 14.31
CA PHE A 396 -21.90 7.55 14.25
C PHE A 396 -22.00 9.08 14.34
N ALA A 397 -23.19 9.65 14.65
CA ALA A 397 -23.40 11.10 14.58
C ALA A 397 -22.42 11.90 15.46
N GLU A 398 -22.15 11.44 16.69
CA GLU A 398 -21.20 12.11 17.59
C GLU A 398 -19.77 12.19 17.00
N TYR A 399 -19.35 11.15 16.28
CA TYR A 399 -18.03 11.10 15.64
C TYR A 399 -17.95 12.03 14.43
N TYR A 400 -19.06 12.16 13.67
CA TYR A 400 -19.17 13.13 12.58
C TYR A 400 -19.15 14.56 13.10
N GLU A 401 -19.92 14.86 14.14
CA GLU A 401 -20.02 16.18 14.77
C GLU A 401 -18.65 16.61 15.32
N ARG A 402 -17.97 15.73 16.05
CA ARG A 402 -16.61 16.00 16.55
C ARG A 402 -15.60 16.24 15.43
N ASN A 403 -15.67 15.45 14.34
CA ASN A 403 -14.81 15.67 13.18
C ASN A 403 -15.11 17.01 12.51
N LEU A 404 -16.38 17.38 12.37
CA LEU A 404 -16.78 18.66 11.80
C LEU A 404 -16.22 19.85 12.62
N ILE A 405 -16.40 19.83 13.93
CA ILE A 405 -15.86 20.85 14.85
C ILE A 405 -14.33 20.95 14.67
N ASN A 406 -13.62 19.82 14.75
CA ASN A 406 -12.16 19.80 14.57
C ASN A 406 -11.73 20.36 13.21
N THR A 407 -12.51 20.09 12.15
CA THR A 407 -12.18 20.53 10.78
C THR A 407 -12.41 22.03 10.61
N LEU A 408 -13.46 22.59 11.21
CA LEU A 408 -13.73 24.02 11.19
C LEU A 408 -12.70 24.79 12.03
N GLU A 409 -12.44 24.35 13.26
CA GLU A 409 -11.46 25.01 14.14
C GLU A 409 -10.03 25.00 13.57
N LYS A 410 -9.68 23.97 12.82
CA LYS A 410 -8.31 23.72 12.33
C LYS A 410 -8.22 23.66 10.81
N GLU A 411 -9.01 24.44 10.12
CA GLU A 411 -9.01 24.48 8.65
C GLU A 411 -7.60 24.73 8.06
N HIS A 412 -6.79 25.55 8.73
CA HIS A 412 -5.41 25.82 8.34
C HIS A 412 -4.54 24.56 8.31
N LEU A 413 -4.77 23.59 9.22
CA LEU A 413 -4.07 22.30 9.20
C LEU A 413 -4.57 21.44 8.03
N TYR A 414 -5.89 21.45 7.77
CA TYR A 414 -6.43 20.70 6.64
C TYR A 414 -5.84 21.15 5.31
N LYS A 415 -5.67 22.46 5.10
CA LYS A 415 -5.04 23.03 3.90
C LYS A 415 -3.62 22.49 3.64
N ARG A 416 -2.88 22.11 4.69
CA ARG A 416 -1.54 21.52 4.58
C ARG A 416 -1.57 20.06 4.09
N ARG A 417 -2.69 19.35 4.24
CA ARG A 417 -2.79 17.92 3.88
C ARG A 417 -2.25 17.62 2.49
N GLN A 418 -2.71 18.39 1.51
CA GLN A 418 -2.34 18.18 0.12
C GLN A 418 -0.82 18.25 -0.08
N ALA A 419 -0.17 19.29 0.43
CA ALA A 419 1.29 19.43 0.32
C ALA A 419 2.05 18.27 0.98
N ILE A 420 1.55 17.75 2.12
CA ILE A 420 2.19 16.64 2.83
C ILE A 420 2.17 15.35 2.00
N VAL A 421 0.99 14.98 1.47
CA VAL A 421 0.82 13.69 0.78
C VAL A 421 1.23 13.75 -0.69
N GLU A 422 1.10 14.91 -1.35
CA GLU A 422 1.52 15.05 -2.74
C GLU A 422 3.04 15.04 -2.92
N HIS A 423 3.81 15.42 -1.92
CA HIS A 423 5.28 15.42 -2.01
C HIS A 423 5.84 14.02 -2.33
N PRO A 424 5.56 12.94 -1.55
CA PRO A 424 6.03 11.60 -1.92
C PRO A 424 5.41 11.09 -3.22
N TYR A 425 4.12 11.34 -3.47
CA TYR A 425 3.47 10.89 -4.70
C TYR A 425 3.97 11.63 -5.94
N GLY A 426 4.23 12.94 -5.83
CA GLY A 426 4.82 13.74 -6.89
C GLY A 426 6.20 13.25 -7.28
N THR A 427 7.05 12.98 -6.28
CA THR A 427 8.38 12.41 -6.51
C THR A 427 8.30 11.02 -7.15
N ILE A 428 7.58 10.10 -6.54
CA ILE A 428 7.51 8.69 -7.00
C ILE A 428 6.84 8.57 -8.37
N LYS A 429 5.67 9.20 -8.56
CA LYS A 429 4.89 9.02 -9.79
C LYS A 429 5.30 9.94 -10.94
N ARG A 430 5.62 11.21 -10.65
CA ARG A 430 5.91 12.20 -11.69
C ARG A 430 7.40 12.30 -11.99
N GLN A 431 8.25 12.49 -10.97
CA GLN A 431 9.68 12.66 -11.19
C GLN A 431 10.39 11.34 -11.54
N TRP A 432 10.00 10.22 -10.87
CA TRP A 432 10.60 8.91 -11.13
C TRP A 432 9.84 8.09 -12.18
N GLY A 433 8.61 8.46 -12.53
CA GLY A 433 7.80 7.75 -13.50
C GLY A 433 7.18 6.43 -12.98
N PHE A 434 7.15 6.21 -11.66
CA PHE A 434 6.65 4.98 -11.06
C PHE A 434 5.13 5.00 -10.89
N SER A 435 4.41 5.10 -11.99
CA SER A 435 2.94 5.16 -12.03
C SER A 435 2.26 3.78 -12.11
N TYR A 436 3.03 2.69 -12.14
CA TYR A 436 2.54 1.32 -12.29
C TYR A 436 3.38 0.33 -11.47
N ILE A 437 2.79 -0.84 -11.19
CA ILE A 437 3.42 -1.96 -10.50
C ILE A 437 4.12 -2.85 -11.53
N LEU A 438 5.38 -3.23 -11.27
CA LEU A 438 6.14 -4.11 -12.16
C LEU A 438 5.83 -5.61 -11.98
N THR A 439 5.42 -6.01 -10.78
CA THR A 439 5.13 -7.41 -10.47
C THR A 439 3.80 -7.85 -11.10
N LYS A 440 3.79 -9.00 -11.77
CA LYS A 440 2.66 -9.42 -12.60
C LYS A 440 1.47 -10.02 -11.85
N LYS A 441 1.60 -10.43 -10.59
CA LYS A 441 0.52 -11.13 -9.88
C LYS A 441 0.55 -10.88 -8.37
N GLY A 442 -0.56 -10.36 -7.86
CA GLY A 442 -0.93 -10.39 -6.45
C GLY A 442 -0.44 -9.22 -5.61
N ILE A 443 -1.26 -8.86 -4.62
CA ILE A 443 -1.05 -7.76 -3.67
C ILE A 443 0.27 -7.86 -2.93
N LYS A 444 0.65 -9.07 -2.48
CA LYS A 444 1.91 -9.28 -1.75
C LYS A 444 3.12 -8.88 -2.60
N ARG A 445 3.14 -9.26 -3.88
CA ARG A 445 4.21 -8.91 -4.82
C ARG A 445 4.19 -7.43 -5.18
N ALA A 446 2.99 -6.87 -5.37
CA ALA A 446 2.81 -5.43 -5.57
C ALA A 446 3.33 -4.64 -4.37
N SER A 447 3.11 -5.13 -3.14
CA SER A 447 3.64 -4.53 -1.91
C SER A 447 5.17 -4.52 -1.85
N SER A 448 5.86 -5.51 -2.45
CA SER A 448 7.33 -5.50 -2.57
C SER A 448 7.83 -4.38 -3.46
N ASP A 449 7.21 -4.22 -4.63
CA ASP A 449 7.57 -3.16 -5.58
C ASP A 449 7.38 -1.77 -4.97
N VAL A 450 6.22 -1.54 -4.33
CA VAL A 450 5.94 -0.30 -3.58
C VAL A 450 6.91 -0.11 -2.41
N GLY A 451 7.26 -1.19 -1.73
CA GLY A 451 8.23 -1.16 -0.63
C GLY A 451 9.57 -0.54 -1.07
N PHE A 452 10.11 -0.99 -2.20
CA PHE A 452 11.33 -0.41 -2.75
C PHE A 452 11.17 1.06 -3.18
N MET A 453 10.01 1.43 -3.76
CA MET A 453 9.75 2.85 -4.09
C MET A 453 9.84 3.74 -2.85
N LEU A 454 9.28 3.29 -1.74
CA LEU A 454 9.22 4.06 -0.50
C LEU A 454 10.54 4.00 0.30
N ILE A 455 11.29 2.89 0.24
CA ILE A 455 12.64 2.80 0.79
C ILE A 455 13.54 3.83 0.07
N ALA A 456 13.56 3.81 -1.26
CA ALA A 456 14.33 4.75 -2.06
C ALA A 456 13.93 6.21 -1.78
N TYR A 457 12.63 6.49 -1.69
CA TYR A 457 12.13 7.82 -1.33
C TYR A 457 12.62 8.26 0.05
N ASN A 458 12.45 7.41 1.07
CA ASN A 458 12.85 7.75 2.44
C ASN A 458 14.36 7.97 2.56
N LEU A 459 15.19 7.08 2.00
CA LEU A 459 16.64 7.21 2.02
C LEU A 459 17.09 8.51 1.34
N ARG A 460 16.55 8.80 0.16
CA ARG A 460 16.87 10.06 -0.56
C ARG A 460 16.38 11.28 0.22
N ARG A 461 15.19 11.21 0.82
CA ARG A 461 14.65 12.31 1.63
C ARG A 461 15.49 12.57 2.87
N ILE A 462 15.90 11.51 3.57
CA ILE A 462 16.79 11.59 4.73
C ILE A 462 18.15 12.16 4.33
N GLY A 463 18.77 11.64 3.25
CA GLY A 463 20.06 12.12 2.74
C GLY A 463 20.03 13.58 2.28
N ASN A 464 18.90 14.08 1.76
CA ASN A 464 18.75 15.49 1.37
C ASN A 464 18.56 16.44 2.56
N ILE A 465 18.17 15.93 3.74
CA ILE A 465 17.95 16.74 4.95
C ILE A 465 19.21 16.71 5.82
N LEU A 466 19.79 15.52 5.98
CA LEU A 466 21.03 15.31 6.71
C LEU A 466 22.23 15.43 5.77
N THR A 467 23.38 15.80 6.30
CA THR A 467 24.63 15.64 5.55
C THR A 467 24.91 14.13 5.38
N ASN A 468 25.47 13.76 4.21
CA ASN A 468 25.82 12.37 3.94
C ASN A 468 26.80 11.82 4.98
N ASP A 469 27.69 12.65 5.51
CA ASP A 469 28.69 12.25 6.50
C ASP A 469 28.06 11.88 7.84
N LEU A 470 27.12 12.68 8.34
CA LEU A 470 26.39 12.39 9.57
C LEU A 470 25.62 11.07 9.46
N LEU A 471 24.96 10.85 8.33
CA LEU A 471 24.21 9.61 8.10
C LEU A 471 25.15 8.40 7.96
N LYS A 472 26.28 8.53 7.26
CA LYS A 472 27.29 7.49 7.15
C LYS A 472 27.92 7.15 8.49
N GLU A 473 28.24 8.14 9.33
CA GLU A 473 28.77 7.93 10.68
C GLU A 473 27.81 7.11 11.54
N TYR A 474 26.53 7.51 11.56
CA TYR A 474 25.50 6.76 12.28
C TYR A 474 25.37 5.31 11.81
N LEU A 475 25.35 5.08 10.50
CA LEU A 475 25.27 3.74 9.92
C LEU A 475 26.51 2.91 10.27
N ARG A 476 27.72 3.48 10.28
CA ARG A 476 28.94 2.80 10.74
C ARG A 476 28.86 2.39 12.21
N MET A 477 28.32 3.26 13.06
CA MET A 477 28.09 2.89 14.48
C MET A 477 27.10 1.72 14.62
N LEU A 478 26.05 1.66 13.82
CA LEU A 478 25.12 0.54 13.81
C LEU A 478 25.79 -0.77 13.38
N VAL A 479 26.63 -0.73 12.34
CA VAL A 479 27.41 -1.88 11.86
C VAL A 479 28.35 -2.38 12.95
N SER A 480 29.12 -1.47 13.61
CA SER A 480 30.05 -1.83 14.67
C SER A 480 29.36 -2.43 15.89
N ASN A 481 28.24 -1.86 16.33
CA ASN A 481 27.42 -2.38 17.43
C ASN A 481 26.83 -3.75 17.11
N PHE A 482 26.46 -3.98 15.86
CA PHE A 482 25.97 -5.29 15.42
C PHE A 482 27.08 -6.34 15.44
N SER A 483 28.26 -6.00 14.93
CA SER A 483 29.44 -6.87 14.96
C SER A 483 29.88 -7.22 16.40
N SER A 484 29.87 -6.25 17.31
CA SER A 484 30.20 -6.49 18.72
C SER A 484 29.19 -7.41 19.42
N LYS A 485 27.89 -7.27 19.12
CA LYS A 485 26.85 -8.18 19.64
C LYS A 485 27.01 -9.60 19.10
N ILE A 486 27.38 -9.77 17.84
CA ILE A 486 27.65 -11.09 17.27
C ILE A 486 28.89 -11.71 17.91
N HIS A 487 29.95 -10.95 18.13
CA HIS A 487 31.16 -11.44 18.84
C HIS A 487 30.85 -11.83 20.27
N LEU A 488 30.08 -11.03 21.00
CA LEU A 488 29.66 -11.33 22.38
C LEU A 488 28.77 -12.59 22.40
N SER A 489 27.81 -12.71 21.50
CA SER A 489 26.94 -13.89 21.37
C SER A 489 27.74 -15.16 21.06
N ARG A 490 28.70 -15.10 20.12
CA ARG A 490 29.59 -16.23 19.81
C ARG A 490 30.47 -16.61 20.99
N ARG A 491 30.98 -15.64 21.74
CA ARG A 491 31.78 -15.86 22.93
C ARG A 491 30.97 -16.50 24.08
N ILE A 492 29.74 -16.07 24.27
CA ILE A 492 28.80 -16.68 25.23
C ILE A 492 28.47 -18.13 24.81
N TYR A 493 28.23 -18.37 23.51
CA TYR A 493 27.94 -19.70 22.97
C TYR A 493 29.16 -20.65 23.10
N SER A 494 30.37 -20.14 22.90
CA SER A 494 31.62 -20.88 23.13
C SER A 494 31.79 -21.25 24.60
N LEU A 495 31.57 -20.29 25.51
CA LEU A 495 31.65 -20.53 26.97
C LEU A 495 30.57 -21.53 27.44
N PHE A 496 29.38 -21.47 26.87
CA PHE A 496 28.29 -22.41 27.17
C PHE A 496 28.63 -23.83 26.69
N ASN A 497 29.21 -23.98 25.51
CA ASN A 497 29.67 -25.27 24.99
C ASN A 497 30.83 -25.83 25.80
N GLU A 498 31.81 -25.01 26.20
CA GLU A 498 32.90 -25.47 27.09
C GLU A 498 32.37 -25.90 28.45
N PHE A 499 31.41 -25.17 29.02
CA PHE A 499 30.79 -25.52 30.31
C PHE A 499 29.99 -26.84 30.19
N PHE A 500 29.22 -27.01 29.10
CA PHE A 500 28.46 -28.24 28.84
C PHE A 500 29.38 -29.46 28.61
N PHE A 501 30.49 -29.27 27.92
CA PHE A 501 31.50 -30.31 27.72
C PHE A 501 32.18 -30.72 29.04
N ARG A 502 32.47 -29.76 29.90
CA ARG A 502 33.02 -30.05 31.25
C ARG A 502 32.05 -30.82 32.15
N ILE A 503 30.75 -30.49 32.09
CA ILE A 503 29.72 -31.25 32.81
C ILE A 503 29.61 -32.69 32.27
N LEU A 504 29.63 -32.88 30.96
CA LEU A 504 29.61 -34.22 30.35
C LEU A 504 30.83 -35.07 30.77
N ILE A 505 32.02 -34.48 30.83
CA ILE A 505 33.23 -35.16 31.30
C ILE A 505 33.14 -35.51 32.79
N LEU A 506 32.56 -34.63 33.60
CA LEU A 506 32.36 -34.92 35.02
C LEU A 506 31.32 -36.03 35.26
N MET A 507 30.23 -36.02 34.48
CA MET A 507 29.22 -37.09 34.54
C MET A 507 29.76 -38.45 34.03
N SER A 508 30.63 -38.49 33.02
CA SER A 508 31.26 -39.73 32.55
C SER A 508 32.26 -40.28 33.59
N LYS A 509 32.95 -39.43 34.34
CA LYS A 509 33.87 -39.87 35.43
C LYS A 509 33.14 -40.40 36.67
N SER A 510 31.90 -39.92 36.92
CA SER A 510 31.10 -40.40 38.06
C SER A 510 30.48 -41.80 37.79
N GLN A 511 30.35 -42.22 36.53
CA GLN A 511 29.85 -43.55 36.20
C GLN A 511 30.96 -44.66 36.20
N SER A 512 32.22 -44.26 36.19
CA SER A 512 33.33 -45.23 36.22
C SER A 512 33.83 -45.59 37.63
N SER A 513 33.19 -45.10 38.68
CA SER A 513 33.57 -45.38 40.09
C SER A 513 32.61 -46.29 40.87
N VAL A 514 31.71 -47.01 40.16
CA VAL A 514 30.83 -48.01 40.78
C VAL A 514 31.03 -49.33 40.06
N ILE A 515 32.10 -50.05 40.42
CA ILE A 515 32.21 -51.49 40.30
C ILE A 515 32.49 -52.03 41.70
N PRO A 516 31.53 -52.73 42.31
CA PRO A 516 31.84 -53.48 43.55
C PRO A 516 32.56 -54.75 43.21
N ALA A 517 33.47 -55.15 44.09
CA ALA A 517 34.19 -56.40 44.09
C ALA A 517 33.26 -57.62 44.28
#